data_0cec91f54c2fa0ccba01ff92cdc12f87
#
_entry.id   0cec91f54c2fa0ccba01ff92cdc12f87
#
_cell.length_a   1.000
_cell.length_b   1.000
_cell.length_c   1.000
_cell.angle_alpha   90.00
_cell.angle_beta   90.00
_cell.angle_gamma   90.00
#
_symmetry.space_group_name_H-M   'P 1'
#
loop_
_entity.id
_entity.type
_entity.pdbx_description
1 polymer ?
#
loop_
_entity_poly.entity_id
_entity_poly.type
_entity_poly.pdbx_seq_one_letter_code
_entity_poly.pdbx_strand_id
1 'polypeptide(L)'
;MYYARNTRTHRNCMQLIEGKEDRIFIVFDTETTGLDPQKDYIVELAALKYQIKEQKPVLLEQLNLYIRPPFAMDDKVIEIHHITNEFLSNYPEESMQFHNIREFFGMRPILLGYNVEFDVEMLNALYARQGHDLFPEVVIDIREMGYDLLHDKDFKDHKLGTLVSILGLDTDLNFHNALDDAIASFRLLMYCYNEYKKIPLKSNLEQVYVNTMYYWKGYRKEQAGIYLKTNLGKMYYSTYLKQWCSSEIDLSIIDIDTLEKGIIFKTQISMKELGKMTEKKFKELKISCMQRGVYL
;
A
#
# COMPACT_ATOMS: atom_id res chain seq x y z
N MET A 1 28.37 -10.57 -4.79
CA MET A 1 28.16 -11.17 -3.45
C MET A 1 26.78 -10.73 -2.99
N TYR A 2 25.79 -11.63 -3.03
CA TYR A 2 24.43 -11.28 -2.59
C TYR A 2 24.40 -11.22 -1.06
N TYR A 3 24.16 -10.03 -0.51
CA TYR A 3 23.90 -9.89 0.92
C TYR A 3 22.49 -10.41 1.21
N ALA A 4 22.33 -11.11 2.33
CA ALA A 4 21.00 -11.49 2.81
C ALA A 4 20.18 -10.22 3.03
N ARG A 5 19.11 -10.06 2.27
CA ARG A 5 18.13 -8.99 2.47
C ARG A 5 17.02 -9.47 3.38
N ASN A 6 16.49 -8.55 4.12
CA ASN A 6 15.43 -8.83 5.07
C ASN A 6 14.50 -7.63 5.16
N THR A 7 14.19 -7.08 3.98
CA THR A 7 13.29 -5.95 3.88
C THR A 7 11.84 -6.41 4.05
N ARG A 8 10.98 -5.52 4.48
CA ARG A 8 9.54 -5.76 4.55
C ARG A 8 8.98 -6.19 3.20
N THR A 9 9.42 -5.52 2.14
CA THR A 9 9.01 -5.78 0.76
C THR A 9 9.39 -7.19 0.32
N HIS A 10 10.63 -7.63 0.59
CA HIS A 10 11.08 -9.00 0.31
C HIS A 10 10.20 -10.04 1.03
N ARG A 11 9.98 -9.87 2.35
CA ARG A 11 9.16 -10.82 3.12
C ARG A 11 7.72 -10.83 2.69
N ASN A 12 7.11 -9.67 2.48
CA ASN A 12 5.73 -9.57 2.02
C ASN A 12 5.55 -10.29 0.67
N CYS A 13 6.50 -10.09 -0.26
CA CYS A 13 6.48 -10.75 -1.55
C CYS A 13 6.58 -12.28 -1.41
N MET A 14 7.55 -12.77 -0.62
CA MET A 14 7.74 -14.21 -0.40
C MET A 14 6.53 -14.83 0.32
N GLN A 15 6.02 -14.18 1.37
CA GLN A 15 4.85 -14.64 2.10
C GLN A 15 3.57 -14.61 1.28
N LEU A 16 3.44 -13.65 0.36
CA LEU A 16 2.30 -13.58 -0.54
C LEU A 16 2.22 -14.84 -1.42
N ILE A 17 3.35 -15.24 -2.00
CA ILE A 17 3.41 -16.31 -3.01
C ILE A 17 3.64 -17.69 -2.37
N GLU A 18 4.53 -17.79 -1.37
CA GLU A 18 4.95 -19.08 -0.78
C GLU A 18 4.32 -19.36 0.60
N GLY A 19 3.61 -18.37 1.18
CA GLY A 19 3.20 -18.48 2.59
C GLY A 19 2.01 -19.38 2.86
N LYS A 20 0.95 -19.29 2.07
CA LYS A 20 -0.31 -20.02 2.30
C LYS A 20 -0.94 -20.42 0.98
N GLU A 21 -1.21 -21.72 0.83
CA GLU A 21 -2.02 -22.22 -0.27
C GLU A 21 -3.44 -21.62 -0.25
N ASP A 22 -4.05 -21.55 -1.41
CA ASP A 22 -5.38 -20.98 -1.65
C ASP A 22 -5.53 -19.51 -1.27
N ARG A 23 -4.43 -18.81 -0.97
CA ARG A 23 -4.47 -17.36 -0.75
C ARG A 23 -4.95 -16.64 -2.00
N ILE A 24 -5.90 -15.74 -1.82
CA ILE A 24 -6.41 -14.88 -2.89
C ILE A 24 -5.89 -13.47 -2.68
N PHE A 25 -5.42 -12.85 -3.76
CA PHE A 25 -5.05 -11.44 -3.79
C PHE A 25 -5.50 -10.78 -5.11
N ILE A 26 -5.61 -9.47 -5.08
CA ILE A 26 -6.09 -8.67 -6.21
C ILE A 26 -5.03 -7.62 -6.55
N VAL A 27 -4.58 -7.62 -7.79
CA VAL A 27 -3.77 -6.54 -8.37
C VAL A 27 -4.71 -5.63 -9.14
N PHE A 28 -4.72 -4.34 -8.85
CA PHE A 28 -5.65 -3.41 -9.46
C PHE A 28 -5.04 -2.03 -9.68
N ASP A 29 -5.68 -1.28 -10.56
CA ASP A 29 -5.33 0.08 -10.92
C ASP A 29 -6.60 0.86 -11.26
N THR A 30 -6.56 2.20 -11.18
CA THR A 30 -7.70 3.06 -11.43
C THR A 30 -7.33 4.30 -12.25
N GLU A 31 -8.17 4.63 -13.26
CA GLU A 31 -8.19 5.96 -13.85
C GLU A 31 -9.31 6.78 -13.21
N THR A 32 -9.07 8.08 -13.01
CA THR A 32 -9.95 8.91 -12.18
C THR A 32 -10.18 10.29 -12.77
N THR A 33 -11.22 11.00 -12.30
CA THR A 33 -11.50 12.38 -12.73
C THR A 33 -10.53 13.40 -12.15
N GLY A 34 -9.66 13.01 -11.22
CA GLY A 34 -8.70 13.86 -10.53
C GLY A 34 -8.07 13.17 -9.32
N LEU A 35 -7.41 13.93 -8.44
CA LEU A 35 -6.55 13.40 -7.39
C LEU A 35 -7.15 13.49 -5.97
N ASP A 36 -8.34 14.03 -5.80
CA ASP A 36 -8.97 14.20 -4.48
C ASP A 36 -10.08 13.16 -4.26
N PRO A 37 -9.86 12.09 -3.48
CA PRO A 37 -10.86 11.03 -3.26
C PRO A 37 -12.21 11.52 -2.72
N GLN A 38 -12.27 12.72 -2.13
CA GLN A 38 -13.51 13.29 -1.62
C GLN A 38 -14.35 13.96 -2.72
N LYS A 39 -13.75 14.31 -3.85
CA LYS A 39 -14.41 15.05 -4.95
C LYS A 39 -14.38 14.29 -6.28
N ASP A 40 -13.38 13.46 -6.45
CA ASP A 40 -13.11 12.78 -7.69
C ASP A 40 -13.69 11.35 -7.71
N TYR A 41 -13.87 10.83 -8.91
CA TYR A 41 -14.54 9.56 -9.18
C TYR A 41 -13.63 8.65 -10.00
N ILE A 42 -13.73 7.36 -9.79
CA ILE A 42 -13.13 6.35 -10.65
C ILE A 42 -13.89 6.32 -11.98
N VAL A 43 -13.17 6.38 -13.09
CA VAL A 43 -13.74 6.30 -14.46
C VAL A 43 -13.35 5.01 -15.16
N GLU A 44 -12.23 4.40 -14.82
CA GLU A 44 -11.87 3.03 -15.16
C GLU A 44 -11.37 2.32 -13.91
N LEU A 45 -11.85 1.11 -13.66
CA LEU A 45 -11.39 0.23 -12.59
C LEU A 45 -11.02 -1.11 -13.21
N ALA A 46 -9.75 -1.44 -13.21
CA ALA A 46 -9.26 -2.73 -13.65
C ALA A 46 -8.64 -3.52 -12.50
N ALA A 47 -8.98 -4.80 -12.43
CA ALA A 47 -8.49 -5.66 -11.35
C ALA A 47 -8.32 -7.11 -11.81
N LEU A 48 -7.25 -7.74 -11.36
CA LEU A 48 -6.86 -9.11 -11.63
C LEU A 48 -6.84 -9.88 -10.31
N LYS A 49 -7.73 -10.86 -10.17
CA LYS A 49 -7.84 -11.71 -8.98
C LYS A 49 -7.05 -12.99 -9.19
N TYR A 50 -6.07 -13.21 -8.33
CA TYR A 50 -5.22 -14.40 -8.36
C TYR A 50 -5.43 -15.26 -7.13
N GLN A 51 -5.29 -16.57 -7.30
CA GLN A 51 -5.19 -17.55 -6.22
C GLN A 51 -3.82 -18.24 -6.27
N ILE A 52 -3.21 -18.43 -5.11
CA ILE A 52 -1.97 -19.22 -5.01
C ILE A 52 -2.32 -20.71 -5.04
N LYS A 53 -1.77 -21.40 -6.03
CA LYS A 53 -1.82 -22.85 -6.19
C LYS A 53 -0.41 -23.39 -6.46
N GLU A 54 0.04 -24.34 -5.67
CA GLU A 54 1.39 -24.91 -5.80
C GLU A 54 2.49 -23.81 -5.84
N GLN A 55 2.37 -22.82 -4.95
CA GLN A 55 3.26 -21.66 -4.86
C GLN A 55 3.33 -20.82 -6.16
N LYS A 56 2.26 -20.82 -6.94
CA LYS A 56 2.14 -20.03 -8.17
C LYS A 56 0.82 -19.26 -8.17
N PRO A 57 0.80 -18.00 -8.60
CA PRO A 57 -0.44 -17.28 -8.82
C PRO A 57 -1.15 -17.80 -10.08
N VAL A 58 -2.41 -18.15 -9.93
CA VAL A 58 -3.29 -18.55 -11.01
C VAL A 58 -4.40 -17.50 -11.12
N LEU A 59 -4.56 -16.91 -12.28
CA LEU A 59 -5.63 -15.94 -12.53
C LEU A 59 -6.99 -16.64 -12.42
N LEU A 60 -7.84 -16.15 -11.51
CA LEU A 60 -9.20 -16.65 -11.32
C LEU A 60 -10.21 -15.82 -12.10
N GLU A 61 -10.07 -14.50 -12.02
CA GLU A 61 -11.07 -13.56 -12.51
C GLU A 61 -10.41 -12.24 -12.90
N GLN A 62 -10.95 -11.59 -13.91
CA GLN A 62 -10.54 -10.25 -14.34
C GLN A 62 -11.76 -9.34 -14.34
N LEU A 63 -11.61 -8.15 -13.82
CA LEU A 63 -12.57 -7.06 -13.88
C LEU A 63 -11.97 -5.93 -14.70
N ASN A 64 -12.74 -5.37 -15.63
CA ASN A 64 -12.43 -4.10 -16.28
C ASN A 64 -13.74 -3.35 -16.49
N LEU A 65 -13.93 -2.25 -15.76
CA LEU A 65 -15.16 -1.48 -15.74
C LEU A 65 -14.88 -0.03 -16.09
N TYR A 66 -15.66 0.49 -17.06
CA TYR A 66 -15.78 1.92 -17.28
C TYR A 66 -16.99 2.44 -16.50
N ILE A 67 -16.82 3.56 -15.80
CA ILE A 67 -17.80 4.14 -14.88
C ILE A 67 -18.03 5.59 -15.28
N ARG A 68 -19.28 5.96 -15.51
CA ARG A 68 -19.62 7.35 -15.81
C ARG A 68 -19.64 8.20 -14.55
N PRO A 69 -18.82 9.25 -14.46
CA PRO A 69 -18.86 10.18 -13.33
C PRO A 69 -20.12 11.08 -13.41
N PRO A 70 -20.55 11.70 -12.29
CA PRO A 70 -21.74 12.56 -12.27
C PRO A 70 -21.55 13.95 -12.90
N PHE A 71 -20.35 14.24 -13.40
CA PHE A 71 -19.99 15.50 -14.04
C PHE A 71 -19.01 15.26 -15.20
N ALA A 72 -18.87 16.26 -16.06
CA ALA A 72 -17.89 16.21 -17.16
C ALA A 72 -16.46 16.41 -16.62
N MET A 73 -15.53 15.58 -17.07
CA MET A 73 -14.11 15.67 -16.72
C MET A 73 -13.45 16.86 -17.41
N ASP A 74 -12.41 17.40 -16.78
CA ASP A 74 -11.50 18.38 -17.36
C ASP A 74 -10.67 17.76 -18.49
N ASP A 75 -10.43 18.52 -19.55
CA ASP A 75 -9.64 18.07 -20.72
C ASP A 75 -8.22 17.61 -20.32
N LYS A 76 -7.63 18.21 -19.28
CA LYS A 76 -6.30 17.81 -18.78
C LYS A 76 -6.24 16.39 -18.26
N VAL A 77 -7.34 15.93 -17.66
CA VAL A 77 -7.44 14.55 -17.15
C VAL A 77 -7.63 13.59 -18.32
N ILE A 78 -8.49 13.98 -19.27
CA ILE A 78 -8.72 13.23 -20.53
C ILE A 78 -7.41 13.06 -21.31
N GLU A 79 -6.55 14.09 -21.36
CA GLU A 79 -5.24 14.01 -22.00
C GLU A 79 -4.30 12.97 -21.41
N ILE A 80 -4.51 12.58 -20.13
CA ILE A 80 -3.68 11.59 -19.43
C ILE A 80 -4.11 10.17 -19.77
N HIS A 81 -5.39 9.83 -19.54
CA HIS A 81 -5.89 8.46 -19.69
C HIS A 81 -6.71 8.24 -20.98
N HIS A 82 -6.93 9.28 -21.78
CA HIS A 82 -7.63 9.25 -23.08
C HIS A 82 -9.10 8.79 -23.05
N ILE A 83 -9.71 8.66 -21.87
CA ILE A 83 -11.11 8.30 -21.69
C ILE A 83 -11.94 9.58 -21.78
N THR A 84 -12.77 9.71 -22.83
CA THR A 84 -13.53 10.95 -23.06
C THR A 84 -14.89 10.94 -22.35
N ASN A 85 -15.45 12.12 -22.10
CA ASN A 85 -16.81 12.27 -21.58
C ASN A 85 -17.86 11.63 -22.50
N GLU A 86 -17.68 11.74 -23.82
CA GLU A 86 -18.55 11.11 -24.81
C GLU A 86 -18.51 9.60 -24.72
N PHE A 87 -17.32 9.00 -24.61
CA PHE A 87 -17.14 7.57 -24.43
C PHE A 87 -17.89 7.09 -23.18
N LEU A 88 -17.68 7.75 -22.03
CA LEU A 88 -18.29 7.37 -20.76
C LEU A 88 -19.81 7.60 -20.70
N SER A 89 -20.38 8.41 -21.61
CA SER A 89 -21.82 8.66 -21.65
C SER A 89 -22.65 7.38 -21.84
N ASN A 90 -22.05 6.34 -22.43
CA ASN A 90 -22.68 5.04 -22.67
C ASN A 90 -22.50 4.03 -21.54
N TYR A 91 -21.75 4.39 -20.48
CA TYR A 91 -21.45 3.49 -19.37
C TYR A 91 -22.31 3.80 -18.14
N PRO A 92 -22.55 2.82 -17.28
CA PRO A 92 -23.31 3.02 -16.05
C PRO A 92 -22.56 3.88 -15.03
N GLU A 93 -23.34 4.49 -14.14
CA GLU A 93 -22.80 5.22 -13.00
C GLU A 93 -22.30 4.27 -11.90
N GLU A 94 -21.53 4.83 -10.97
CA GLU A 94 -20.89 4.12 -9.85
C GLU A 94 -21.88 3.26 -9.06
N SER A 95 -23.05 3.79 -8.73
CA SER A 95 -24.10 3.09 -7.97
C SER A 95 -24.60 1.80 -8.64
N MET A 96 -24.64 1.80 -9.98
CA MET A 96 -25.06 0.63 -10.77
C MET A 96 -23.96 -0.43 -10.85
N GLN A 97 -22.70 -0.07 -10.75
CA GLN A 97 -21.55 -0.99 -10.81
C GLN A 97 -21.13 -1.50 -9.41
N PHE A 98 -21.57 -0.84 -8.34
CA PHE A 98 -21.08 -1.10 -7.00
C PHE A 98 -21.28 -2.56 -6.56
N HIS A 99 -22.39 -3.19 -6.92
CA HIS A 99 -22.64 -4.59 -6.58
C HIS A 99 -21.53 -5.50 -7.16
N ASN A 100 -21.21 -5.34 -8.43
CA ASN A 100 -20.17 -6.13 -9.12
C ASN A 100 -18.79 -5.87 -8.51
N ILE A 101 -18.48 -4.60 -8.21
CA ILE A 101 -17.22 -4.23 -7.57
C ILE A 101 -17.10 -4.89 -6.21
N ARG A 102 -18.14 -4.79 -5.37
CA ARG A 102 -18.14 -5.35 -4.03
C ARG A 102 -18.04 -6.88 -4.04
N GLU A 103 -18.69 -7.55 -4.97
CA GLU A 103 -18.60 -9.00 -5.13
C GLU A 103 -17.21 -9.43 -5.56
N PHE A 104 -16.63 -8.71 -6.53
CA PHE A 104 -15.26 -8.97 -7.00
C PHE A 104 -14.24 -8.80 -5.87
N PHE A 105 -14.25 -7.68 -5.15
CA PHE A 105 -13.25 -7.40 -4.10
C PHE A 105 -13.48 -8.21 -2.81
N GLY A 106 -14.71 -8.60 -2.52
CA GLY A 106 -15.05 -9.36 -1.32
C GLY A 106 -14.95 -8.54 -0.03
N MET A 107 -14.97 -9.22 1.12
CA MET A 107 -15.04 -8.54 2.43
C MET A 107 -13.69 -8.07 2.97
N ARG A 108 -12.61 -8.82 2.76
CA ARG A 108 -11.27 -8.55 3.29
C ARG A 108 -10.20 -8.87 2.24
N PRO A 109 -10.13 -8.08 1.16
CA PRO A 109 -9.20 -8.37 0.09
C PRO A 109 -7.74 -8.11 0.52
N ILE A 110 -6.80 -8.86 -0.06
CA ILE A 110 -5.39 -8.50 -0.12
C ILE A 110 -5.22 -7.71 -1.42
N LEU A 111 -4.87 -6.44 -1.30
CA LEU A 111 -4.80 -5.50 -2.41
C LEU A 111 -3.36 -5.18 -2.78
N LEU A 112 -3.07 -5.20 -4.07
CA LEU A 112 -1.78 -4.86 -4.64
C LEU A 112 -1.95 -3.89 -5.81
N GLY A 113 -0.96 -3.03 -6.00
CA GLY A 113 -0.87 -2.13 -7.17
C GLY A 113 0.44 -1.37 -7.14
N TYR A 114 0.65 -0.54 -8.13
CA TYR A 114 1.81 0.36 -8.19
C TYR A 114 1.42 1.74 -7.67
N ASN A 115 2.04 2.21 -6.59
CA ASN A 115 1.59 3.41 -5.85
C ASN A 115 0.15 3.27 -5.32
N VAL A 116 -0.18 2.09 -4.90
CA VAL A 116 -1.53 1.58 -4.63
C VAL A 116 -2.31 2.35 -3.54
N GLU A 117 -1.64 3.18 -2.74
CA GLU A 117 -2.31 3.97 -1.70
C GLU A 117 -3.38 4.90 -2.30
N PHE A 118 -3.07 5.50 -3.46
CA PHE A 118 -4.01 6.34 -4.20
C PHE A 118 -5.25 5.55 -4.65
N ASP A 119 -5.05 4.40 -5.28
CA ASP A 119 -6.14 3.56 -5.79
C ASP A 119 -7.02 3.02 -4.65
N VAL A 120 -6.42 2.65 -3.52
CA VAL A 120 -7.14 2.25 -2.32
C VAL A 120 -7.96 3.40 -1.74
N GLU A 121 -7.42 4.63 -1.71
CA GLU A 121 -8.17 5.81 -1.26
C GLU A 121 -9.37 6.10 -2.17
N MET A 122 -9.19 6.00 -3.49
CA MET A 122 -10.27 6.18 -4.48
C MET A 122 -11.34 5.08 -4.35
N LEU A 123 -10.93 3.82 -4.21
CA LEU A 123 -11.86 2.71 -3.99
C LEU A 123 -12.61 2.82 -2.66
N ASN A 124 -11.95 3.26 -1.58
CA ASN A 124 -12.61 3.56 -0.31
C ASN A 124 -13.65 4.66 -0.43
N ALA A 125 -13.34 5.72 -1.18
CA ALA A 125 -14.28 6.81 -1.41
C ALA A 125 -15.51 6.33 -2.19
N LEU A 126 -15.32 5.46 -3.19
CA LEU A 126 -16.39 4.79 -3.90
C LEU A 126 -17.28 3.98 -2.92
N TYR A 127 -16.68 3.14 -2.08
CA TYR A 127 -17.44 2.37 -1.08
C TYR A 127 -18.20 3.28 -0.12
N ALA A 128 -17.56 4.35 0.37
CA ALA A 128 -18.19 5.30 1.30
C ALA A 128 -19.38 6.02 0.69
N ARG A 129 -19.32 6.41 -0.59
CA ARG A 129 -20.44 7.03 -1.31
C ARG A 129 -21.64 6.07 -1.43
N GLN A 130 -21.42 4.78 -1.40
CA GLN A 130 -22.46 3.75 -1.43
C GLN A 130 -22.88 3.28 -0.01
N GLY A 131 -22.42 3.96 1.05
CA GLY A 131 -22.76 3.63 2.43
C GLY A 131 -22.08 2.38 2.99
N HIS A 132 -20.94 2.01 2.42
CA HIS A 132 -20.14 0.85 2.81
C HIS A 132 -18.70 1.24 3.15
N ASP A 133 -18.01 0.35 3.84
CA ASP A 133 -16.57 0.47 4.12
C ASP A 133 -15.81 -0.65 3.41
N LEU A 134 -14.62 -0.34 2.92
CA LEU A 134 -13.65 -1.31 2.43
C LEU A 134 -12.63 -1.58 3.54
N PHE A 135 -12.46 -2.85 3.92
CA PHE A 135 -11.51 -3.27 4.95
C PHE A 135 -10.50 -4.27 4.36
N PRO A 136 -9.47 -3.82 3.65
CA PRO A 136 -8.46 -4.73 3.14
C PRO A 136 -7.73 -5.44 4.29
N GLU A 137 -7.42 -6.72 4.10
CA GLU A 137 -6.61 -7.47 5.05
C GLU A 137 -5.16 -6.96 5.02
N VAL A 138 -4.64 -6.77 3.82
CA VAL A 138 -3.29 -6.26 3.56
C VAL A 138 -3.33 -5.41 2.30
N VAL A 139 -2.55 -4.32 2.30
CA VAL A 139 -2.24 -3.52 1.11
C VAL A 139 -0.73 -3.59 0.87
N ILE A 140 -0.33 -3.96 -0.34
CA ILE A 140 1.07 -4.12 -0.74
C ILE A 140 1.37 -3.21 -1.93
N ASP A 141 2.27 -2.25 -1.74
CA ASP A 141 2.74 -1.40 -2.83
C ASP A 141 3.90 -2.08 -3.60
N ILE A 142 3.65 -2.45 -4.85
CA ILE A 142 4.65 -3.10 -5.71
C ILE A 142 5.78 -2.13 -6.05
N ARG A 143 5.53 -0.82 -6.04
CA ARG A 143 6.56 0.21 -6.23
C ARG A 143 7.68 0.09 -5.20
N GLU A 144 7.35 -0.21 -3.93
CA GLU A 144 8.35 -0.41 -2.89
C GLU A 144 9.28 -1.60 -3.19
N MET A 145 8.75 -2.67 -3.81
CA MET A 145 9.56 -3.82 -4.23
C MET A 145 10.51 -3.45 -5.36
N GLY A 146 10.03 -2.71 -6.34
CA GLY A 146 10.86 -2.19 -7.42
C GLY A 146 12.01 -1.33 -6.90
N TYR A 147 11.74 -0.42 -5.98
CA TYR A 147 12.76 0.41 -5.34
C TYR A 147 13.78 -0.41 -4.53
N ASP A 148 13.32 -1.39 -3.76
CA ASP A 148 14.22 -2.22 -2.96
C ASP A 148 15.20 -3.03 -3.81
N LEU A 149 14.73 -3.55 -4.94
CA LEU A 149 15.56 -4.37 -5.83
C LEU A 149 16.44 -3.56 -6.79
N LEU A 150 15.97 -2.40 -7.21
CA LEU A 150 16.55 -1.65 -8.32
C LEU A 150 17.21 -0.34 -7.87
N HIS A 151 17.31 -0.07 -6.55
CA HIS A 151 17.85 1.18 -6.00
C HIS A 151 19.30 1.48 -6.43
N ASP A 152 20.07 0.45 -6.79
CA ASP A 152 21.46 0.61 -7.26
C ASP A 152 21.55 0.96 -8.75
N LYS A 153 20.41 1.00 -9.47
CA LYS A 153 20.36 1.36 -10.89
C LYS A 153 19.94 2.82 -11.04
N ASP A 154 20.60 3.53 -11.94
CA ASP A 154 20.28 4.92 -12.26
C ASP A 154 19.06 4.96 -13.19
N PHE A 155 17.89 5.32 -12.66
CA PHE A 155 16.66 5.47 -13.43
C PHE A 155 16.32 6.96 -13.61
N LYS A 156 15.82 7.32 -14.78
CA LYS A 156 15.33 8.67 -15.08
C LYS A 156 14.20 9.08 -14.12
N ASP A 157 13.30 8.16 -13.84
CA ASP A 157 12.20 8.29 -12.89
C ASP A 157 11.77 6.90 -12.41
N HIS A 158 10.87 6.86 -11.45
CA HIS A 158 10.38 5.62 -10.87
C HIS A 158 8.90 5.37 -11.22
N LYS A 159 8.48 5.70 -12.42
CA LYS A 159 7.16 5.39 -12.93
C LYS A 159 7.08 3.91 -13.32
N LEU A 160 5.88 3.33 -13.24
CA LEU A 160 5.63 1.94 -13.60
C LEU A 160 6.14 1.65 -15.02
N GLY A 161 5.71 2.44 -16.00
CA GLY A 161 6.11 2.29 -17.40
C GLY A 161 7.64 2.30 -17.59
N THR A 162 8.35 3.19 -16.90
CA THR A 162 9.83 3.25 -16.96
C THR A 162 10.46 1.97 -16.41
N LEU A 163 10.00 1.48 -15.24
CA LEU A 163 10.56 0.29 -14.62
C LEU A 163 10.32 -0.96 -15.46
N VAL A 164 9.07 -1.18 -15.91
CA VAL A 164 8.74 -2.40 -16.67
C VAL A 164 9.38 -2.40 -18.05
N SER A 165 9.54 -1.21 -18.68
CA SER A 165 10.25 -1.08 -19.97
C SER A 165 11.73 -1.44 -19.86
N ILE A 166 12.43 -0.92 -18.85
CA ILE A 166 13.84 -1.25 -18.60
C ILE A 166 14.03 -2.74 -18.31
N LEU A 167 13.04 -3.38 -17.71
CA LEU A 167 13.05 -4.81 -17.40
C LEU A 167 12.55 -5.68 -18.55
N GLY A 168 12.09 -5.10 -19.66
CA GLY A 168 11.51 -5.82 -20.79
C GLY A 168 10.19 -6.53 -20.46
N LEU A 169 9.40 -5.94 -19.55
CA LEU A 169 8.13 -6.50 -19.08
C LEU A 169 6.91 -5.82 -19.71
N ASP A 170 7.12 -4.82 -20.58
CA ASP A 170 6.09 -3.95 -21.19
C ASP A 170 5.55 -4.46 -22.52
N THR A 171 5.90 -5.66 -22.93
CA THR A 171 5.44 -6.24 -24.19
C THR A 171 3.90 -6.22 -24.27
N ASP A 172 3.37 -5.63 -25.34
CA ASP A 172 1.94 -5.57 -25.65
C ASP A 172 1.09 -4.75 -24.63
N LEU A 173 1.69 -3.79 -23.91
CA LEU A 173 1.00 -2.92 -22.96
C LEU A 173 0.88 -1.48 -23.48
N ASN A 174 -0.27 -0.87 -23.23
CA ASN A 174 -0.54 0.55 -23.47
C ASN A 174 -0.75 1.26 -22.13
N PHE A 175 0.27 1.97 -21.65
CA PHE A 175 0.19 2.68 -20.37
C PHE A 175 -0.88 3.77 -20.36
N HIS A 176 -1.35 4.10 -19.15
CA HIS A 176 -2.52 4.95 -18.90
C HIS A 176 -3.85 4.31 -19.35
N ASN A 177 -3.90 3.00 -19.24
CA ASN A 177 -5.08 2.17 -19.27
C ASN A 177 -5.03 1.28 -18.03
N ALA A 178 -6.02 1.35 -17.16
CA ALA A 178 -5.98 0.69 -15.86
C ALA A 178 -5.74 -0.82 -15.96
N LEU A 179 -6.24 -1.49 -16.99
CA LEU A 179 -6.02 -2.93 -17.16
C LEU A 179 -4.55 -3.24 -17.50
N ASP A 180 -3.95 -2.49 -18.42
CA ASP A 180 -2.56 -2.71 -18.79
C ASP A 180 -1.61 -2.34 -17.65
N ASP A 181 -1.93 -1.31 -16.85
CA ASP A 181 -1.17 -0.91 -15.67
C ASP A 181 -1.30 -1.95 -14.54
N ALA A 182 -2.46 -2.56 -14.34
CA ALA A 182 -2.62 -3.71 -13.43
C ALA A 182 -1.82 -4.94 -13.91
N ILE A 183 -1.80 -5.24 -15.21
CA ILE A 183 -0.98 -6.32 -15.80
C ILE A 183 0.51 -6.02 -15.63
N ALA A 184 0.95 -4.79 -15.90
CA ALA A 184 2.33 -4.34 -15.70
C ALA A 184 2.77 -4.50 -14.24
N SER A 185 1.90 -4.10 -13.31
CA SER A 185 2.11 -4.25 -11.88
C SER A 185 2.26 -5.71 -11.46
N PHE A 186 1.43 -6.60 -11.99
CA PHE A 186 1.56 -8.04 -11.74
C PHE A 186 2.86 -8.62 -12.33
N ARG A 187 3.25 -8.23 -13.54
CA ARG A 187 4.53 -8.67 -14.14
C ARG A 187 5.72 -8.19 -13.31
N LEU A 188 5.69 -6.96 -12.81
CA LEU A 188 6.72 -6.43 -11.90
C LEU A 188 6.75 -7.19 -10.57
N LEU A 189 5.60 -7.50 -9.97
CA LEU A 189 5.51 -8.36 -8.78
C LEU A 189 6.21 -9.70 -9.01
N MET A 190 5.92 -10.37 -10.13
CA MET A 190 6.53 -11.68 -10.45
C MET A 190 8.02 -11.58 -10.73
N TYR A 191 8.47 -10.50 -11.36
CA TYR A 191 9.90 -10.22 -11.50
C TYR A 191 10.56 -10.07 -10.12
N CYS A 192 9.99 -9.25 -9.25
CA CYS A 192 10.49 -9.04 -7.89
C CYS A 192 10.53 -10.35 -7.10
N TYR A 193 9.48 -11.15 -7.17
CA TYR A 193 9.45 -12.46 -6.53
C TYR A 193 10.60 -13.37 -7.00
N ASN A 194 10.83 -13.47 -8.30
CA ASN A 194 11.90 -14.29 -8.86
C ASN A 194 13.30 -13.79 -8.45
N GLU A 195 13.49 -12.48 -8.35
CA GLU A 195 14.74 -11.90 -7.86
C GLU A 195 14.91 -12.13 -6.35
N TYR A 196 13.87 -11.97 -5.56
CA TYR A 196 13.89 -12.21 -4.11
C TYR A 196 14.19 -13.68 -3.76
N LYS A 197 13.69 -14.63 -4.54
CA LYS A 197 14.03 -16.06 -4.35
C LYS A 197 15.53 -16.34 -4.40
N LYS A 198 16.30 -15.52 -5.11
CA LYS A 198 17.75 -15.66 -5.20
C LYS A 198 18.48 -15.11 -3.97
N ILE A 199 17.77 -14.37 -3.11
CA ILE A 199 18.34 -13.68 -1.95
C ILE A 199 17.85 -14.36 -0.67
N PRO A 200 18.74 -14.97 0.15
CA PRO A 200 18.32 -15.63 1.38
C PRO A 200 17.71 -14.63 2.39
N LEU A 201 16.60 -15.01 3.00
CA LEU A 201 16.05 -14.31 4.14
C LEU A 201 16.89 -14.56 5.39
N LYS A 202 17.09 -13.55 6.22
CA LYS A 202 17.64 -13.74 7.56
C LYS A 202 16.65 -14.51 8.42
N SER A 203 17.11 -15.47 9.19
CA SER A 203 16.29 -16.31 10.06
C SER A 203 15.96 -15.65 11.42
N ASN A 204 16.77 -14.70 11.86
CA ASN A 204 16.67 -14.12 13.19
C ASN A 204 15.97 -12.75 13.17
N LEU A 205 15.10 -12.53 14.16
CA LEU A 205 14.50 -11.24 14.40
C LEU A 205 15.56 -10.23 14.86
N GLU A 206 15.48 -9.01 14.37
CA GLU A 206 16.39 -7.94 14.81
C GLU A 206 15.83 -7.24 16.06
N GLN A 207 16.72 -7.07 17.06
CA GLN A 207 16.34 -6.31 18.24
C GLN A 207 16.19 -4.83 17.92
N VAL A 208 15.04 -4.29 18.28
CA VAL A 208 14.70 -2.87 18.06
C VAL A 208 14.48 -2.18 19.39
N TYR A 209 15.08 -1.03 19.55
CA TYR A 209 14.82 -0.15 20.69
C TYR A 209 14.58 1.28 20.26
N VAL A 210 13.72 1.98 20.99
CA VAL A 210 13.33 3.36 20.68
C VAL A 210 14.36 4.33 21.25
N ASN A 211 14.95 5.12 20.37
CA ASN A 211 15.85 6.21 20.72
C ASN A 211 15.07 7.46 21.13
N THR A 212 14.05 7.82 20.36
CA THR A 212 13.25 9.04 20.56
C THR A 212 11.82 8.84 20.10
N MET A 213 10.87 9.48 20.79
CA MET A 213 9.48 9.57 20.39
C MET A 213 9.09 11.02 20.16
N TYR A 214 8.32 11.29 19.10
CA TYR A 214 7.84 12.63 18.82
C TYR A 214 6.46 12.61 18.14
N TYR A 215 5.73 13.70 18.28
CA TYR A 215 4.49 13.91 17.55
C TYR A 215 4.78 14.76 16.32
N TRP A 216 4.43 14.24 15.14
CA TRP A 216 4.60 14.94 13.89
C TRP A 216 3.26 15.44 13.35
N LYS A 217 3.26 16.65 12.82
CA LYS A 217 2.12 17.24 12.11
C LYS A 217 2.44 17.21 10.63
N GLY A 218 1.86 16.26 9.92
CA GLY A 218 1.97 16.22 8.48
C GLY A 218 1.23 17.38 7.79
N TYR A 219 1.47 17.52 6.50
CA TYR A 219 0.74 18.50 5.67
C TYR A 219 -0.76 18.20 5.62
N ARG A 220 -1.16 16.96 5.77
CA ARG A 220 -2.56 16.51 5.90
C ARG A 220 -2.82 16.07 7.33
N LYS A 221 -4.08 16.27 7.82
CA LYS A 221 -4.46 15.88 9.20
C LYS A 221 -4.25 14.39 9.46
N GLU A 222 -4.46 13.55 8.43
CA GLU A 222 -4.34 12.10 8.48
C GLU A 222 -2.89 11.63 8.69
N GLN A 223 -1.92 12.46 8.34
CA GLN A 223 -0.49 12.18 8.52
C GLN A 223 0.04 12.59 9.90
N ALA A 224 -0.78 13.26 10.71
CA ALA A 224 -0.35 13.66 12.06
C ALA A 224 -0.42 12.46 13.01
N GLY A 225 0.63 12.23 13.78
CA GLY A 225 0.67 11.12 14.73
C GLY A 225 2.00 10.95 15.45
N ILE A 226 2.09 9.84 16.17
CA ILE A 226 3.31 9.48 16.91
C ILE A 226 4.29 8.79 15.97
N TYR A 227 5.54 9.26 16.03
CA TYR A 227 6.69 8.70 15.36
C TYR A 227 7.68 8.18 16.40
N LEU A 228 8.24 7.01 16.12
CA LEU A 228 9.33 6.40 16.87
C LEU A 228 10.58 6.42 16.01
N LYS A 229 11.65 7.03 16.51
CA LYS A 229 12.98 6.88 15.91
C LYS A 229 13.67 5.74 16.66
N THR A 230 13.99 4.68 15.95
CA THR A 230 14.64 3.48 16.48
C THR A 230 16.09 3.39 16.02
N ASN A 231 16.80 2.38 16.51
CA ASN A 231 18.15 2.04 16.04
C ASN A 231 18.17 1.54 14.57
N LEU A 232 17.03 1.10 14.03
CA LEU A 232 16.93 0.58 12.65
C LEU A 232 16.31 1.57 11.68
N GLY A 233 15.61 2.61 12.17
CA GLY A 233 14.94 3.61 11.33
C GLY A 233 13.70 4.17 12.02
N LYS A 234 12.80 4.77 11.26
CA LYS A 234 11.59 5.43 11.78
C LYS A 234 10.35 4.54 11.62
N MET A 235 9.51 4.57 12.64
CA MET A 235 8.18 3.97 12.63
C MET A 235 7.12 5.04 12.92
N TYR A 236 5.94 4.88 12.35
CA TYR A 236 4.79 5.77 12.62
C TYR A 236 3.50 4.95 12.74
N TYR A 237 2.54 5.48 13.47
CA TYR A 237 1.23 4.86 13.56
C TYR A 237 0.32 5.41 12.45
N SER A 238 -0.07 4.55 11.52
CA SER A 238 -1.07 4.88 10.52
C SER A 238 -2.46 4.89 11.14
N THR A 239 -3.11 6.04 11.19
CA THR A 239 -4.50 6.15 11.66
C THR A 239 -5.48 5.48 10.70
N TYR A 240 -5.13 5.41 9.43
CA TYR A 240 -5.89 4.74 8.38
C TYR A 240 -5.81 3.22 8.53
N LEU A 241 -4.61 2.65 8.53
CA LEU A 241 -4.38 1.21 8.68
C LEU A 241 -4.57 0.71 10.13
N LYS A 242 -4.72 1.63 11.10
CA LYS A 242 -4.83 1.35 12.54
C LYS A 242 -3.70 0.48 13.08
N GLN A 243 -2.50 0.62 12.52
CA GLN A 243 -1.31 -0.15 12.87
C GLN A 243 -0.03 0.69 12.77
N TRP A 244 1.06 0.16 13.32
CA TRP A 244 2.39 0.72 13.15
C TRP A 244 2.93 0.38 11.77
N CYS A 245 3.54 1.35 11.12
CA CYS A 245 4.10 1.27 9.77
C CYS A 245 5.52 1.82 9.76
N SER A 246 6.28 1.47 8.74
CA SER A 246 7.57 2.06 8.44
C SER A 246 7.85 1.96 6.94
N SER A 247 8.46 3.00 6.39
CA SER A 247 9.09 2.97 5.06
C SER A 247 10.58 2.63 5.13
N GLU A 248 11.16 2.62 6.33
CA GLU A 248 12.59 2.44 6.55
C GLU A 248 12.93 1.07 7.17
N ILE A 249 11.96 0.45 7.87
CA ILE A 249 12.16 -0.79 8.63
C ILE A 249 11.18 -1.84 8.16
N ASP A 250 11.67 -3.03 7.91
CA ASP A 250 10.82 -4.20 7.77
C ASP A 250 10.28 -4.64 9.14
N LEU A 251 9.01 -4.34 9.40
CA LEU A 251 8.39 -4.68 10.69
C LEU A 251 8.22 -6.19 10.90
N SER A 252 8.37 -7.01 9.88
CA SER A 252 8.27 -8.47 10.01
C SER A 252 9.54 -9.12 10.55
N ILE A 253 10.66 -8.39 10.53
CA ILE A 253 11.96 -8.89 11.03
C ILE A 253 12.30 -8.40 12.43
N ILE A 254 11.53 -7.47 12.98
CA ILE A 254 11.80 -6.92 14.30
C ILE A 254 11.13 -7.75 15.40
N ASP A 255 11.78 -7.81 16.53
CA ASP A 255 11.19 -8.34 17.74
C ASP A 255 10.22 -7.30 18.34
N ILE A 256 8.98 -7.34 17.84
CA ILE A 256 7.88 -6.44 18.24
C ILE A 256 7.62 -6.55 19.76
N ASP A 257 7.71 -7.74 20.33
CA ASP A 257 7.44 -7.95 21.76
C ASP A 257 8.50 -7.25 22.62
N THR A 258 9.76 -7.33 22.22
CA THR A 258 10.85 -6.60 22.91
C THR A 258 10.71 -5.09 22.73
N LEU A 259 10.33 -4.62 21.53
CA LEU A 259 10.05 -3.21 21.27
C LEU A 259 8.89 -2.71 22.15
N GLU A 260 7.79 -3.45 22.24
CA GLU A 260 6.62 -3.09 23.04
C GLU A 260 6.96 -3.06 24.53
N LYS A 261 7.70 -4.05 25.05
CA LYS A 261 8.19 -4.05 26.43
C LYS A 261 9.03 -2.81 26.72
N GLY A 262 9.92 -2.42 25.83
CA GLY A 262 10.73 -1.20 25.95
C GLY A 262 9.89 0.08 25.96
N ILE A 263 8.84 0.15 25.16
CA ILE A 263 7.89 1.27 25.14
C ILE A 263 7.08 1.31 26.45
N ILE A 264 6.52 0.18 26.88
CA ILE A 264 5.77 0.08 28.14
C ILE A 264 6.66 0.46 29.32
N PHE A 265 7.89 0.00 29.35
CA PHE A 265 8.85 0.36 30.41
C PHE A 265 9.06 1.88 30.49
N LYS A 266 9.22 2.56 29.36
CA LYS A 266 9.41 4.01 29.30
C LYS A 266 8.13 4.79 29.59
N THR A 267 7.02 4.40 28.98
CA THR A 267 5.79 5.20 28.91
C THR A 267 4.68 4.72 29.83
N GLN A 268 4.70 3.48 30.28
CA GLN A 268 3.65 2.76 31.01
C GLN A 268 2.36 2.56 30.21
N ILE A 269 2.42 2.68 28.88
CA ILE A 269 1.31 2.44 27.96
C ILE A 269 1.73 1.52 26.82
N SER A 270 0.77 0.81 26.24
CA SER A 270 1.00 -0.08 25.11
C SER A 270 1.32 0.70 23.83
N MET A 271 1.97 0.03 22.87
CA MET A 271 2.18 0.58 21.52
C MET A 271 0.87 1.00 20.86
N LYS A 272 -0.20 0.23 21.06
CA LYS A 272 -1.53 0.52 20.51
C LYS A 272 -2.14 1.80 21.08
N GLU A 273 -2.01 2.04 22.38
CA GLU A 273 -2.47 3.24 23.04
C GLU A 273 -1.62 4.45 22.64
N LEU A 274 -0.31 4.29 22.60
CA LEU A 274 0.63 5.32 22.15
C LEU A 274 0.30 5.79 20.74
N GLY A 275 0.11 4.87 19.80
CA GLY A 275 -0.17 5.19 18.40
C GLY A 275 -1.44 6.01 18.20
N LYS A 276 -2.44 5.84 19.06
CA LYS A 276 -3.73 6.56 18.99
C LYS A 276 -3.73 7.91 19.71
N MET A 277 -2.62 8.34 20.28
CA MET A 277 -2.58 9.58 21.05
C MET A 277 -2.70 10.84 20.19
N THR A 278 -3.46 11.79 20.70
CA THR A 278 -3.45 13.17 20.19
C THR A 278 -2.18 13.90 20.66
N GLU A 279 -1.81 14.98 19.96
CA GLU A 279 -0.67 15.81 20.34
C GLU A 279 -0.72 16.28 21.81
N LYS A 280 -1.90 16.68 22.29
CA LYS A 280 -2.10 17.14 23.67
C LYS A 280 -1.75 16.02 24.67
N LYS A 281 -2.33 14.84 24.48
CA LYS A 281 -2.06 13.68 25.34
C LYS A 281 -0.59 13.25 25.30
N PHE A 282 0.06 13.34 24.14
CA PHE A 282 1.48 13.02 24.02
C PHE A 282 2.37 14.03 24.76
N LYS A 283 2.03 15.31 24.74
CA LYS A 283 2.74 16.33 25.54
C LYS A 283 2.60 16.07 27.06
N GLU A 284 1.40 15.71 27.50
CA GLU A 284 1.15 15.31 28.90
C GLU A 284 1.96 14.08 29.30
N LEU A 285 2.01 13.06 28.42
CA LEU A 285 2.83 11.86 28.62
C LEU A 285 4.31 12.23 28.73
N LYS A 286 4.84 13.09 27.85
CA LYS A 286 6.25 13.54 27.93
C LYS A 286 6.58 14.17 29.28
N ILE A 287 5.72 15.05 29.78
CA ILE A 287 5.90 15.69 31.08
C ILE A 287 5.92 14.64 32.19
N SER A 288 4.97 13.70 32.20
CA SER A 288 4.91 12.63 33.17
C SER A 288 6.16 11.73 33.14
N CYS A 289 6.66 11.41 31.94
CA CYS A 289 7.89 10.63 31.80
C CYS A 289 9.12 11.40 32.33
N MET A 290 9.24 12.70 32.01
CA MET A 290 10.33 13.55 32.52
C MET A 290 10.32 13.65 34.05
N GLN A 291 9.16 13.74 34.68
CA GLN A 291 9.02 13.74 36.15
C GLN A 291 9.53 12.44 36.78
N ARG A 292 9.55 11.33 36.05
CA ARG A 292 10.08 10.02 36.44
C ARG A 292 11.53 9.81 36.02
N GLY A 293 12.18 10.84 35.43
CA GLY A 293 13.55 10.74 34.93
C GLY A 293 13.68 10.02 33.59
N VAL A 294 12.57 9.81 32.86
CA VAL A 294 12.55 9.14 31.55
C VAL A 294 12.39 10.18 30.44
N TYR A 295 13.32 10.21 29.52
CA TYR A 295 13.28 11.07 28.34
C TYR A 295 12.77 10.30 27.11
N LEU A 296 11.74 10.84 26.44
CA LEU A 296 11.11 10.26 25.26
C LEU A 296 11.61 10.90 23.96
#